data_aeef9a59d05a27d4db0cceb84b7c6e71
#
_entry.id   aeef9a59d05a27d4db0cceb84b7c6e71
#
_cell.length_a   1.000
_cell.length_b   1.000
_cell.length_c   1.000
_cell.angle_alpha   90.00
_cell.angle_beta   90.00
_cell.angle_gamma   90.00
#
_symmetry.space_group_name_H-M   'P 1'
#
loop_
_entity.id
_entity.type
_entity.pdbx_description
1 polymer ?
#
loop_
_entity_poly.entity_id
_entity_poly.type
_entity_poly.pdbx_seq_one_letter_code
_entity_poly.pdbx_strand_id
1 'polypeptide(L)'
;INSGGFIPFGKDCFNAVSYLILYCIYYMKLVYPNSYVTISKKTPTNFLKKACEISINGWGQPAFYNTEAQTMELINAGKSLEDARRGGSSGCVETGAWGSEACILTGYMNIPKIFQLTLYNGYDNISGKQLGLKLGYAKDFKTYEELWEAFKKQKKHFIDIKLRGNNVIEKLYAEYMPAPCLSVVTNDCISNAKDYNAGGARYNTNYIQGVGIGTI
;
A
#
# COMPACT_ATOMS: atom_id res chain seq x y z
N ILE A 1 -11.31 0.64 8.82
CA ILE A 1 -11.51 -0.08 10.10
C ILE A 1 -10.88 -1.47 9.97
N ASN A 2 -9.92 -1.83 10.81
CA ASN A 2 -9.27 -3.14 10.81
C ASN A 2 -9.84 -4.01 11.94
N SER A 3 -10.26 -5.22 11.61
CA SER A 3 -10.73 -6.22 12.58
C SER A 3 -9.85 -7.47 12.52
N GLY A 4 -9.25 -7.84 13.64
CA GLY A 4 -8.33 -8.98 13.76
C GLY A 4 -6.86 -8.55 13.78
N GLY A 5 -5.99 -9.49 13.42
CA GLY A 5 -4.55 -9.32 13.51
C GLY A 5 -3.96 -9.80 14.84
N PHE A 6 -2.74 -9.37 15.13
CA PHE A 6 -2.03 -9.72 16.35
C PHE A 6 -1.81 -8.49 17.24
N ILE A 7 -1.83 -8.70 18.55
CA ILE A 7 -1.17 -7.80 19.49
C ILE A 7 0.36 -8.05 19.45
N PRO A 8 1.21 -7.14 20.00
CA PRO A 8 2.67 -7.26 19.94
C PRO A 8 3.23 -8.62 20.37
N PHE A 9 2.59 -9.26 21.35
CA PHE A 9 2.98 -10.58 21.86
C PHE A 9 2.47 -11.76 21.03
N GLY A 10 1.86 -11.51 19.85
CA GLY A 10 1.38 -12.55 18.92
C GLY A 10 0.09 -13.25 19.34
N LYS A 11 -0.65 -12.68 20.32
CA LYS A 11 -2.01 -13.12 20.62
C LYS A 11 -3.00 -12.51 19.62
N ASP A 12 -4.04 -13.24 19.33
CA ASP A 12 -5.16 -12.78 18.48
C ASP A 12 -5.91 -11.60 19.10
N CYS A 13 -6.34 -10.65 18.27
CA CYS A 13 -7.08 -9.43 18.66
C CYS A 13 -8.60 -9.58 18.56
N PHE A 14 -9.14 -10.73 18.14
CA PHE A 14 -10.59 -10.89 17.99
C PHE A 14 -11.33 -10.82 19.32
N ASN A 15 -12.42 -10.05 19.34
CA ASN A 15 -13.28 -9.88 20.51
C ASN A 15 -14.72 -9.51 20.08
N ALA A 16 -15.62 -9.28 21.03
CA ALA A 16 -17.00 -8.90 20.76
C ALA A 16 -17.13 -7.64 19.88
N VAL A 17 -16.22 -6.67 20.02
CA VAL A 17 -16.23 -5.45 19.21
C VAL A 17 -15.93 -5.76 17.74
N SER A 18 -15.08 -6.75 17.44
CA SER A 18 -14.83 -7.20 16.06
C SER A 18 -16.11 -7.70 15.38
N TYR A 19 -16.94 -8.45 16.08
CA TYR A 19 -18.26 -8.86 15.58
C TYR A 19 -19.21 -7.68 15.41
N LEU A 20 -19.26 -6.77 16.39
CA LEU A 20 -20.09 -5.58 16.32
C LEU A 20 -19.76 -4.73 15.09
N ILE A 21 -18.48 -4.54 14.78
CA ILE A 21 -18.03 -3.83 13.57
C ILE A 21 -18.56 -4.53 12.31
N LEU A 22 -18.47 -5.85 12.21
CA LEU A 22 -19.02 -6.60 11.08
C LEU A 22 -20.54 -6.40 10.94
N TYR A 23 -21.27 -6.43 12.05
CA TYR A 23 -22.71 -6.16 12.04
C TYR A 23 -23.03 -4.73 11.60
N CYS A 24 -22.27 -3.73 12.06
CA CYS A 24 -22.45 -2.35 11.60
C CYS A 24 -22.25 -2.24 10.09
N ILE A 25 -21.19 -2.86 9.54
CA ILE A 25 -20.93 -2.87 8.09
C ILE A 25 -22.13 -3.48 7.34
N TYR A 26 -22.64 -4.61 7.83
CA TYR A 26 -23.74 -5.32 7.21
C TYR A 26 -25.06 -4.54 7.22
N TYR A 27 -25.51 -4.07 8.41
CA TYR A 27 -26.80 -3.40 8.54
C TYR A 27 -26.81 -1.99 7.94
N MET A 28 -25.70 -1.27 8.05
CA MET A 28 -25.58 0.08 7.51
C MET A 28 -25.16 0.10 6.04
N LYS A 29 -24.83 -1.05 5.44
CA LYS A 29 -24.34 -1.18 4.06
C LYS A 29 -23.15 -0.24 3.79
N LEU A 30 -22.22 -0.21 4.73
CA LEU A 30 -21.10 0.73 4.67
C LEU A 30 -20.12 0.33 3.57
N VAL A 31 -19.88 1.26 2.66
CA VAL A 31 -18.79 1.21 1.67
C VAL A 31 -17.57 1.98 2.22
N TYR A 32 -17.81 3.01 3.00
CA TYR A 32 -16.80 3.81 3.71
C TYR A 32 -17.18 3.96 5.20
N PRO A 33 -16.18 4.04 6.08
CA PRO A 33 -14.75 3.84 5.82
C PRO A 33 -14.44 2.39 5.41
N ASN A 34 -13.40 2.18 4.58
CA ASN A 34 -12.96 0.85 4.17
C ASN A 34 -12.75 -0.05 5.39
N SER A 35 -13.22 -1.28 5.29
CA SER A 35 -13.18 -2.25 6.37
C SER A 35 -12.34 -3.45 5.98
N TYR A 36 -11.52 -3.93 6.90
CA TYR A 36 -10.59 -5.03 6.68
C TYR A 36 -10.76 -6.10 7.74
N VAL A 37 -10.56 -7.34 7.32
CA VAL A 37 -10.42 -8.49 8.21
C VAL A 37 -9.03 -9.06 7.97
N THR A 38 -8.18 -9.01 8.98
CA THR A 38 -6.86 -9.64 8.94
C THR A 38 -6.97 -11.04 9.50
N ILE A 39 -6.65 -12.04 8.67
CA ILE A 39 -6.85 -13.46 8.95
C ILE A 39 -5.53 -14.10 9.34
N SER A 40 -5.56 -14.93 10.39
CA SER A 40 -4.45 -15.77 10.81
C SER A 40 -4.93 -17.20 11.04
N LYS A 41 -4.00 -18.12 11.30
CA LYS A 41 -4.35 -19.50 11.73
C LYS A 41 -5.12 -19.53 13.05
N LYS A 42 -5.13 -18.44 13.81
CA LYS A 42 -5.83 -18.30 15.10
C LYS A 42 -7.21 -17.65 14.97
N THR A 43 -7.59 -17.21 13.77
CA THR A 43 -8.88 -16.55 13.55
C THR A 43 -10.03 -17.50 13.84
N PRO A 44 -11.00 -17.11 14.70
CA PRO A 44 -12.15 -17.95 15.00
C PRO A 44 -12.98 -18.24 13.74
N THR A 45 -13.29 -19.51 13.50
CA THR A 45 -14.03 -19.94 12.32
C THR A 45 -15.39 -19.23 12.17
N ASN A 46 -16.10 -18.99 13.29
CA ASN A 46 -17.38 -18.29 13.26
C ASN A 46 -17.24 -16.83 12.84
N PHE A 47 -16.14 -16.16 13.23
CA PHE A 47 -15.86 -14.80 12.77
C PHE A 47 -15.59 -14.79 11.26
N LEU A 48 -14.75 -15.71 10.77
CA LEU A 48 -14.44 -15.83 9.35
C LEU A 48 -15.69 -16.11 8.51
N LYS A 49 -16.54 -17.06 8.95
CA LYS A 49 -17.82 -17.33 8.29
C LYS A 49 -18.69 -16.07 8.19
N LYS A 50 -18.80 -15.32 9.29
CA LYS A 50 -19.59 -14.08 9.30
C LYS A 50 -19.04 -13.02 8.37
N ALA A 51 -17.72 -12.83 8.34
CA ALA A 51 -17.07 -11.91 7.42
C ALA A 51 -17.31 -12.31 5.94
N CYS A 52 -17.21 -13.59 5.62
CA CYS A 52 -17.51 -14.11 4.28
C CYS A 52 -18.98 -13.89 3.88
N GLU A 53 -19.95 -14.16 4.79
CA GLU A 53 -21.36 -13.89 4.56
C GLU A 53 -21.61 -12.42 4.19
N ILE A 54 -20.90 -11.50 4.83
CA ILE A 54 -21.03 -10.06 4.55
C ILE A 54 -20.42 -9.72 3.18
N SER A 55 -19.24 -10.26 2.86
CA SER A 55 -18.58 -10.02 1.58
C SER A 55 -19.37 -10.50 0.38
N ILE A 56 -20.11 -11.60 0.49
CA ILE A 56 -20.95 -12.16 -0.59
C ILE A 56 -22.06 -11.19 -1.03
N ASN A 57 -22.47 -10.24 -0.18
CA ASN A 57 -23.48 -9.25 -0.56
C ASN A 57 -23.04 -8.26 -1.65
N GLY A 58 -21.79 -8.30 -2.09
CA GLY A 58 -21.32 -7.56 -3.26
C GLY A 58 -20.99 -6.08 -3.00
N TRP A 59 -20.93 -5.65 -1.75
CA TRP A 59 -20.54 -4.24 -1.41
C TRP A 59 -19.03 -4.02 -1.40
N GLY A 60 -18.23 -5.07 -1.66
CA GLY A 60 -16.76 -4.98 -1.67
C GLY A 60 -16.12 -4.88 -0.29
N GLN A 61 -16.90 -5.07 0.78
CA GLN A 61 -16.46 -4.97 2.17
C GLN A 61 -16.94 -6.17 3.00
N PRO A 62 -16.18 -6.64 4.00
CA PRO A 62 -14.79 -6.28 4.28
C PRO A 62 -13.79 -6.91 3.28
N ALA A 63 -12.64 -6.30 3.08
CA ALA A 63 -11.51 -6.91 2.39
C ALA A 63 -10.74 -7.86 3.35
N PHE A 64 -10.08 -8.89 2.81
CA PHE A 64 -9.38 -9.89 3.60
C PHE A 64 -7.88 -9.83 3.39
N TYR A 65 -7.11 -9.86 4.48
CA TYR A 65 -5.66 -9.84 4.46
C TYR A 65 -5.05 -10.92 5.33
N ASN A 66 -3.90 -11.43 4.93
CA ASN A 66 -3.17 -12.43 5.70
C ASN A 66 -2.25 -11.75 6.71
N THR A 67 -2.52 -11.95 8.01
CA THR A 67 -1.79 -11.33 9.11
C THR A 67 -0.30 -11.73 9.13
N GLU A 68 0.00 -13.02 8.92
CA GLU A 68 1.37 -13.51 8.91
C GLU A 68 2.16 -12.92 7.74
N ALA A 69 1.55 -12.87 6.55
CA ALA A 69 2.18 -12.29 5.36
C ALA A 69 2.48 -10.80 5.54
N GLN A 70 1.51 -10.02 6.05
CA GLN A 70 1.70 -8.61 6.34
C GLN A 70 2.79 -8.38 7.40
N THR A 71 2.81 -9.19 8.45
CA THR A 71 3.85 -9.11 9.49
C THR A 71 5.23 -9.38 8.89
N MET A 72 5.36 -10.42 8.05
CA MET A 72 6.64 -10.73 7.38
C MET A 72 7.06 -9.66 6.38
N GLU A 73 6.13 -9.08 5.64
CA GLU A 73 6.38 -7.95 4.75
C GLU A 73 7.01 -6.77 5.50
N LEU A 74 6.42 -6.40 6.64
CA LEU A 74 6.92 -5.31 7.48
C LEU A 74 8.28 -5.61 8.09
N ILE A 75 8.53 -6.86 8.53
CA ILE A 75 9.84 -7.29 9.03
C ILE A 75 10.89 -7.20 7.92
N ASN A 76 10.57 -7.69 6.72
CA ASN A 76 11.46 -7.63 5.56
C ASN A 76 11.74 -6.17 5.14
N ALA A 77 10.81 -5.25 5.41
CA ALA A 77 11.00 -3.82 5.23
C ALA A 77 11.76 -3.14 6.40
N GLY A 78 12.34 -3.91 7.33
CA GLY A 78 13.18 -3.42 8.43
C GLY A 78 12.42 -2.96 9.68
N LYS A 79 11.13 -3.27 9.81
CA LYS A 79 10.37 -2.95 11.03
C LYS A 79 10.67 -3.95 12.14
N SER A 80 10.54 -3.53 13.40
CA SER A 80 10.60 -4.45 14.53
C SER A 80 9.44 -5.45 14.51
N LEU A 81 9.62 -6.63 15.10
CA LEU A 81 8.54 -7.62 15.20
C LEU A 81 7.32 -7.07 15.96
N GLU A 82 7.55 -6.25 16.98
CA GLU A 82 6.49 -5.62 17.76
C GLU A 82 5.67 -4.65 16.91
N ASP A 83 6.33 -3.74 16.20
CA ASP A 83 5.67 -2.76 15.34
C ASP A 83 5.00 -3.43 14.14
N ALA A 84 5.64 -4.46 13.55
CA ALA A 84 5.06 -5.24 12.47
C ALA A 84 3.75 -5.95 12.88
N ARG A 85 3.68 -6.48 14.10
CA ARG A 85 2.46 -7.11 14.64
C ARG A 85 1.34 -6.11 14.95
N ARG A 86 1.68 -4.87 15.27
CA ARG A 86 0.71 -3.76 15.42
C ARG A 86 0.24 -3.21 14.08
N GLY A 87 0.94 -3.56 13.00
CA GLY A 87 0.67 -3.11 11.65
C GLY A 87 -0.58 -3.74 11.04
N GLY A 88 -0.83 -3.38 9.83
CA GLY A 88 -1.97 -3.88 9.06
C GLY A 88 -2.14 -3.12 7.76
N SER A 89 -3.23 -3.37 7.06
CA SER A 89 -3.58 -2.64 5.85
C SER A 89 -4.28 -1.31 6.15
N SER A 90 -4.16 -0.40 5.22
CA SER A 90 -4.83 0.90 5.19
C SER A 90 -5.40 1.14 3.80
N GLY A 91 -6.38 2.02 3.70
CA GLY A 91 -6.96 2.49 2.44
C GLY A 91 -7.38 1.39 1.48
N CYS A 92 -6.43 0.85 0.76
CA CYS A 92 -6.63 -0.23 -0.21
C CYS A 92 -5.80 -1.46 0.14
N VAL A 93 -4.47 -1.37 -0.03
CA VAL A 93 -3.52 -2.47 0.14
C VAL A 93 -2.24 -2.06 0.87
N GLU A 94 -2.12 -0.82 1.25
CA GLU A 94 -0.94 -0.27 1.90
C GLU A 94 -0.74 -0.95 3.26
N THR A 95 0.37 -1.66 3.42
CA THR A 95 0.74 -2.31 4.67
C THR A 95 1.72 -1.43 5.43
N GLY A 96 1.40 -1.08 6.68
CA GLY A 96 2.24 -0.19 7.49
C GLY A 96 2.25 -0.56 8.96
N ALA A 97 3.27 -0.10 9.68
CA ALA A 97 3.39 -0.21 11.14
C ALA A 97 2.64 0.96 11.80
N TRP A 98 1.31 0.90 11.78
CA TRP A 98 0.44 2.00 12.18
C TRP A 98 0.67 2.44 13.62
N GLY A 99 0.70 3.76 13.82
CA GLY A 99 1.08 4.39 15.08
C GLY A 99 2.58 4.57 15.28
N SER A 100 3.43 3.95 14.43
CA SER A 100 4.88 4.10 14.45
C SER A 100 5.46 4.52 13.10
N GLU A 101 4.62 4.56 12.07
CA GLU A 101 5.04 4.84 10.68
C GLU A 101 4.29 6.03 10.09
N ALA A 102 5.04 6.95 9.51
CA ALA A 102 4.50 7.94 8.60
C ALA A 102 4.36 7.32 7.21
N CYS A 103 3.13 7.36 6.69
CA CYS A 103 2.78 6.82 5.39
C CYS A 103 2.41 7.98 4.46
N ILE A 104 3.30 8.33 3.55
CA ILE A 104 3.05 9.39 2.57
C ILE A 104 2.82 8.73 1.20
N LEU A 105 1.56 8.71 0.76
CA LEU A 105 1.21 8.24 -0.58
C LEU A 105 1.47 9.35 -1.59
N THR A 106 2.58 9.27 -2.31
CA THR A 106 2.99 10.31 -3.26
C THR A 106 2.51 10.04 -4.69
N GLY A 107 1.69 9.02 -4.89
CA GLY A 107 0.95 8.79 -6.12
C GLY A 107 1.09 7.40 -6.74
N TYR A 108 0.62 7.31 -7.97
CA TYR A 108 0.42 6.07 -8.70
C TYR A 108 1.38 5.93 -9.86
N MET A 109 1.64 4.69 -10.26
CA MET A 109 2.39 4.36 -11.47
C MET A 109 1.54 3.45 -12.38
N ASN A 110 1.22 3.92 -13.57
CA ASN A 110 0.46 3.16 -14.56
C ASN A 110 1.38 2.16 -15.27
N ILE A 111 1.40 0.90 -14.78
CA ILE A 111 2.28 -0.14 -15.31
C ILE A 111 1.94 -0.53 -16.75
N PRO A 112 0.65 -0.69 -17.15
CA PRO A 112 0.27 -0.91 -18.54
C PRO A 112 0.79 0.18 -19.48
N LYS A 113 0.75 1.44 -19.06
CA LYS A 113 1.28 2.54 -19.88
C LYS A 113 2.78 2.42 -20.08
N ILE A 114 3.53 2.04 -19.06
CA ILE A 114 4.97 1.78 -19.17
C ILE A 114 5.25 0.62 -20.12
N PHE A 115 4.45 -0.45 -20.04
CA PHE A 115 4.56 -1.57 -20.97
C PHE A 115 4.21 -1.15 -22.41
N GLN A 116 3.14 -0.39 -22.61
CA GLN A 116 2.80 0.18 -23.91
C GLN A 116 3.98 0.99 -24.50
N LEU A 117 4.59 1.87 -23.69
CA LEU A 117 5.76 2.63 -24.12
C LEU A 117 6.95 1.72 -24.49
N THR A 118 7.11 0.58 -23.81
CA THR A 118 8.14 -0.41 -24.19
C THR A 118 7.89 -0.96 -25.60
N LEU A 119 6.63 -1.29 -25.93
CA LEU A 119 6.26 -1.84 -27.24
C LEU A 119 6.40 -0.81 -28.40
N TYR A 120 6.30 0.49 -28.07
CA TYR A 120 6.37 1.59 -29.04
C TYR A 120 7.67 2.39 -28.94
N ASN A 121 8.78 1.76 -28.56
CA ASN A 121 10.10 2.39 -28.50
C ASN A 121 10.12 3.67 -27.64
N GLY A 122 9.34 3.69 -26.57
CA GLY A 122 9.22 4.84 -25.66
C GLY A 122 8.33 5.99 -26.18
N TYR A 123 7.74 5.84 -27.37
CA TYR A 123 6.88 6.84 -27.97
C TYR A 123 5.43 6.69 -27.51
N ASP A 124 4.82 7.79 -27.14
CA ASP A 124 3.39 7.81 -26.78
C ASP A 124 2.52 8.29 -27.93
N ASN A 125 1.76 7.37 -28.52
CA ASN A 125 0.87 7.64 -29.64
C ASN A 125 -0.28 8.62 -29.32
N ILE A 126 -0.65 8.76 -28.04
CA ILE A 126 -1.73 9.65 -27.62
C ILE A 126 -1.26 11.10 -27.58
N SER A 127 -0.15 11.34 -26.88
CA SER A 127 0.41 12.70 -26.76
C SER A 127 1.31 13.11 -27.92
N GLY A 128 1.70 12.16 -28.78
CA GLY A 128 2.64 12.40 -29.87
C GLY A 128 4.06 12.70 -29.42
N LYS A 129 4.48 12.24 -28.22
CA LYS A 129 5.77 12.59 -27.62
C LYS A 129 6.59 11.35 -27.29
N GLN A 130 7.91 11.52 -27.33
CA GLN A 130 8.86 10.56 -26.76
C GLN A 130 8.87 10.73 -25.25
N LEU A 131 8.22 9.83 -24.51
CA LEU A 131 8.12 9.89 -23.05
C LEU A 131 9.09 8.93 -22.36
N GLY A 132 9.41 7.80 -22.96
CA GLY A 132 10.28 6.78 -22.40
C GLY A 132 11.59 6.60 -23.16
N LEU A 133 12.37 5.59 -22.74
CA LEU A 133 13.61 5.22 -23.39
C LEU A 133 13.35 4.60 -24.77
N LYS A 134 14.26 4.84 -25.69
CA LYS A 134 14.28 4.17 -27.01
C LYS A 134 14.98 2.83 -26.87
N LEU A 135 14.20 1.74 -26.83
CA LEU A 135 14.69 0.37 -26.57
C LEU A 135 14.36 -0.61 -27.70
N GLY A 136 13.72 -0.14 -28.76
CA GLY A 136 13.20 -0.94 -29.87
C GLY A 136 11.67 -0.96 -29.91
N TYR A 137 11.11 -1.36 -31.04
CA TYR A 137 9.67 -1.60 -31.21
C TYR A 137 9.34 -3.05 -30.88
N ALA A 138 8.08 -3.36 -30.61
CA ALA A 138 7.63 -4.72 -30.32
C ALA A 138 8.11 -5.76 -31.35
N LYS A 139 8.13 -5.40 -32.63
CA LYS A 139 8.58 -6.26 -33.75
C LYS A 139 10.09 -6.54 -33.78
N ASP A 140 10.88 -5.74 -33.05
CA ASP A 140 12.34 -5.86 -33.05
C ASP A 140 12.83 -6.89 -32.01
N PHE A 141 11.99 -7.22 -31.02
CA PHE A 141 12.30 -8.23 -30.00
C PHE A 141 12.08 -9.63 -30.57
N LYS A 142 13.11 -10.47 -30.49
CA LYS A 142 13.09 -11.84 -31.03
C LYS A 142 12.67 -12.87 -29.97
N THR A 143 12.87 -12.55 -28.70
CA THR A 143 12.55 -13.43 -27.57
C THR A 143 11.77 -12.69 -26.49
N TYR A 144 11.11 -13.45 -25.62
CA TYR A 144 10.45 -12.90 -24.44
C TYR A 144 11.44 -12.20 -23.51
N GLU A 145 12.64 -12.77 -23.35
CA GLU A 145 13.69 -12.24 -22.49
C GLU A 145 14.14 -10.85 -22.95
N GLU A 146 14.28 -10.63 -24.25
CA GLU A 146 14.62 -9.31 -24.80
C GLU A 146 13.53 -8.27 -24.47
N LEU A 147 12.28 -8.61 -24.67
CA LEU A 147 11.14 -7.75 -24.30
C LEU A 147 11.10 -7.49 -22.79
N TRP A 148 11.32 -8.54 -22.01
CA TRP A 148 11.32 -8.43 -20.55
C TRP A 148 12.43 -7.50 -20.03
N GLU A 149 13.65 -7.61 -20.58
CA GLU A 149 14.76 -6.72 -20.24
C GLU A 149 14.47 -5.27 -20.65
N ALA A 150 13.89 -5.05 -21.83
CA ALA A 150 13.46 -3.73 -22.28
C ALA A 150 12.39 -3.14 -21.33
N PHE A 151 11.40 -3.94 -20.93
CA PHE A 151 10.36 -3.51 -19.98
C PHE A 151 10.94 -3.17 -18.60
N LYS A 152 11.89 -3.99 -18.09
CA LYS A 152 12.57 -3.69 -16.82
C LYS A 152 13.33 -2.36 -16.86
N LYS A 153 14.04 -2.09 -17.96
CA LYS A 153 14.75 -0.81 -18.17
C LYS A 153 13.78 0.37 -18.22
N GLN A 154 12.68 0.21 -18.98
CA GLN A 154 11.66 1.25 -19.09
C GLN A 154 11.00 1.52 -17.73
N LYS A 155 10.61 0.46 -17.02
CA LYS A 155 10.04 0.57 -15.67
C LYS A 155 10.99 1.27 -14.70
N LYS A 156 12.29 0.88 -14.70
CA LYS A 156 13.31 1.52 -13.87
C LYS A 156 13.41 3.01 -14.15
N HIS A 157 13.42 3.42 -15.41
CA HIS A 157 13.46 4.83 -15.82
C HIS A 157 12.31 5.64 -15.20
N PHE A 158 11.07 5.14 -15.27
CA PHE A 158 9.92 5.82 -14.68
C PHE A 158 9.91 5.77 -13.15
N ILE A 159 10.41 4.70 -12.53
CA ILE A 159 10.62 4.65 -11.08
C ILE A 159 11.61 5.74 -10.65
N ASP A 160 12.75 5.88 -11.33
CA ASP A 160 13.77 6.89 -11.01
C ASP A 160 13.23 8.33 -11.13
N ILE A 161 12.38 8.59 -12.14
CA ILE A 161 11.68 9.88 -12.27
C ILE A 161 10.69 10.07 -11.11
N LYS A 162 9.91 9.05 -10.80
CA LYS A 162 8.89 9.10 -9.74
C LYS A 162 9.54 9.34 -8.37
N LEU A 163 10.61 8.63 -8.04
CA LEU A 163 11.35 8.80 -6.78
C LEU A 163 11.88 10.23 -6.61
N ARG A 164 12.45 10.80 -7.67
CA ARG A 164 12.89 12.21 -7.63
C ARG A 164 11.75 13.18 -7.40
N GLY A 165 10.61 12.95 -8.07
CA GLY A 165 9.40 13.74 -7.85
C GLY A 165 8.84 13.59 -6.43
N ASN A 166 8.84 12.37 -5.90
CA ASN A 166 8.39 12.10 -4.54
C ASN A 166 9.24 12.82 -3.49
N ASN A 167 10.56 12.83 -3.66
CA ASN A 167 11.45 13.55 -2.74
C ASN A 167 11.15 15.06 -2.71
N VAL A 168 10.78 15.65 -3.85
CA VAL A 168 10.34 17.05 -3.90
C VAL A 168 9.00 17.23 -3.17
N ILE A 169 8.04 16.33 -3.41
CA ILE A 169 6.73 16.35 -2.75
C ILE A 169 6.89 16.24 -1.23
N GLU A 170 7.69 15.31 -0.74
CA GLU A 170 7.94 15.14 0.71
C GLU A 170 8.55 16.39 1.33
N LYS A 171 9.49 17.02 0.64
CA LYS A 171 10.07 18.29 1.11
C LYS A 171 9.03 19.40 1.22
N LEU A 172 8.13 19.49 0.23
CA LEU A 172 7.04 20.47 0.27
C LEU A 172 6.03 20.16 1.39
N TYR A 173 5.70 18.88 1.63
CA TYR A 173 4.87 18.51 2.76
C TYR A 173 5.52 18.87 4.10
N ALA A 174 6.80 18.60 4.27
CA ALA A 174 7.53 18.94 5.49
C ALA A 174 7.56 20.46 5.76
N GLU A 175 7.64 21.27 4.71
CA GLU A 175 7.76 22.74 4.82
C GLU A 175 6.39 23.44 4.94
N TYR A 176 5.40 23.01 4.15
CA TYR A 176 4.14 23.77 3.98
C TYR A 176 2.92 23.06 4.55
N MET A 177 3.01 21.79 4.90
CA MET A 177 1.85 21.00 5.34
C MET A 177 2.12 20.23 6.64
N PRO A 178 2.41 20.91 7.75
CA PRO A 178 2.62 20.23 9.02
C PRO A 178 1.34 19.53 9.48
N ALA A 179 1.50 18.35 10.09
CA ALA A 179 0.42 17.49 10.56
C ALA A 179 0.47 17.29 12.09
N PRO A 180 0.22 18.33 12.91
CA PRO A 180 0.40 18.26 14.37
C PRO A 180 -0.47 17.19 15.03
N CYS A 181 -1.72 17.01 14.59
CA CYS A 181 -2.61 15.98 15.12
C CYS A 181 -2.09 14.57 14.86
N LEU A 182 -1.50 14.30 13.70
CA LEU A 182 -0.86 13.02 13.41
C LEU A 182 0.43 12.86 14.21
N SER A 183 1.20 13.92 14.38
CA SER A 183 2.45 13.93 15.14
C SER A 183 2.22 13.55 16.62
N VAL A 184 1.12 13.99 17.22
CA VAL A 184 0.78 13.66 18.63
C VAL A 184 0.47 12.16 18.80
N VAL A 185 -0.15 11.52 17.82
CA VAL A 185 -0.57 10.11 17.91
C VAL A 185 0.40 9.14 17.24
N THR A 186 1.52 9.63 16.69
CA THR A 186 2.53 8.80 16.05
C THR A 186 3.78 8.73 16.91
N ASN A 187 4.24 7.51 17.19
CA ASN A 187 5.42 7.25 18.01
C ASN A 187 6.65 7.97 17.45
N ASP A 188 7.42 8.49 18.38
CA ASP A 188 8.70 9.16 18.19
C ASP A 188 8.62 10.60 17.63
N CYS A 189 7.49 11.05 17.08
CA CYS A 189 7.36 12.45 16.61
C CYS A 189 7.62 13.47 17.72
N ILE A 190 7.02 13.28 18.89
CA ILE A 190 7.20 14.19 20.04
C ILE A 190 8.63 14.11 20.57
N SER A 191 9.17 12.91 20.81
CA SER A 191 10.53 12.72 21.31
C SER A 191 11.60 13.24 20.37
N ASN A 192 11.37 13.14 19.07
CA ASN A 192 12.25 13.67 18.04
C ASN A 192 12.06 15.19 17.81
N ALA A 193 11.04 15.81 18.42
CA ALA A 193 10.63 17.19 18.17
C ALA A 193 10.48 17.49 16.67
N LYS A 194 9.88 16.55 15.93
CA LYS A 194 9.67 16.63 14.48
C LYS A 194 8.25 16.27 14.10
N ASP A 195 7.72 17.01 13.14
CA ASP A 195 6.39 16.74 12.58
C ASP A 195 6.37 15.40 11.80
N TYR A 196 5.17 14.80 11.76
CA TYR A 196 4.88 13.58 11.00
C TYR A 196 5.38 13.67 9.54
N ASN A 197 5.11 14.77 8.85
CA ASN A 197 5.55 14.99 7.48
C ASN A 197 7.02 15.41 7.36
N ALA A 198 7.69 15.73 8.47
CA ALA A 198 9.10 16.11 8.51
C ALA A 198 10.03 14.98 8.98
N GLY A 199 9.57 13.74 8.95
CA GLY A 199 10.35 12.58 9.34
C GLY A 199 10.42 12.37 10.87
N GLY A 200 9.39 12.80 11.60
CA GLY A 200 9.32 12.62 13.06
C GLY A 200 9.01 11.20 13.51
N ALA A 201 8.29 10.43 12.71
CA ALA A 201 7.90 9.06 13.04
C ALA A 201 9.11 8.11 13.11
N ARG A 202 8.95 6.97 13.81
CA ARG A 202 9.97 5.91 13.89
C ARG A 202 10.34 5.37 12.52
N TYR A 203 9.35 5.15 11.66
CA TYR A 203 9.50 4.73 10.28
C TYR A 203 8.88 5.79 9.36
N ASN A 204 9.61 6.14 8.32
CA ASN A 204 9.15 7.13 7.35
C ASN A 204 9.17 6.50 5.96
N THR A 205 7.98 6.17 5.45
CA THR A 205 7.82 5.40 4.22
C THR A 205 7.07 6.20 3.18
N ASN A 206 7.63 6.22 1.99
CA ASN A 206 7.01 6.80 0.81
C ASN A 206 6.37 5.69 -0.02
N TYR A 207 5.08 5.78 -0.25
CA TYR A 207 4.33 4.76 -0.99
C TYR A 207 4.12 5.18 -2.44
N ILE A 208 4.46 4.26 -3.36
CA ILE A 208 4.15 4.36 -4.78
C ILE A 208 3.26 3.19 -5.14
N GLN A 209 2.03 3.47 -5.53
CA GLN A 209 1.10 2.42 -5.93
C GLN A 209 1.24 2.08 -7.41
N GLY A 210 1.67 0.85 -7.71
CA GLY A 210 1.65 0.32 -9.08
C GLY A 210 0.26 -0.21 -9.43
N VAL A 211 -0.35 0.29 -10.50
CA VAL A 211 -1.69 -0.10 -10.92
C VAL A 211 -1.70 -0.79 -12.27
N GLY A 212 -2.67 -1.69 -12.48
CA GLY A 212 -2.93 -2.33 -13.75
C GLY A 212 -2.09 -3.56 -14.06
N ILE A 213 -1.44 -4.19 -13.07
CA ILE A 213 -0.62 -5.41 -13.28
C ILE A 213 -1.44 -6.53 -13.92
N GLY A 214 -2.72 -6.68 -13.58
CA GLY A 214 -3.58 -7.70 -14.16
C GLY A 214 -3.95 -7.46 -15.64
N THR A 215 -3.54 -6.35 -16.23
CA THR A 215 -3.79 -5.99 -17.63
C THR A 215 -2.62 -6.36 -18.56
N ILE A 216 -1.46 -6.68 -18.01
CA ILE A 216 -0.21 -6.93 -18.76
C ILE A 216 0.00 -8.42 -19.03
#